data_505be59393f2d01c74b0b5cb668779cf
#
_entry.id   505be59393f2d01c74b0b5cb668779cf
#
_cell.length_a   1.000
_cell.length_b   1.000
_cell.length_c   1.000
_cell.angle_alpha   90.00
_cell.angle_beta   90.00
_cell.angle_gamma   90.00
#
_symmetry.space_group_name_H-M   'P 1'
#
loop_
_entity.id
_entity.type
_entity.pdbx_description
1 polymer ?
#
loop_
_entity_poly.entity_id
_entity_poly.type
_entity_poly.pdbx_seq_one_letter_code
_entity_poly.pdbx_strand_id
1 'polypeptide(L)'
;MKKLTALLLSVVLVLSLAACGSGNKPASSTMQPETGKTLVVYYSASGNTERVAKDIAEAAGADLFEIVPTEVYTSDDLDWTNPDSRVSREHDDESLRDVPLTTTEVPDWDSYDTVFIGYPIWWGIAACPWTPL
;
A
#
# COMPACT_ATOMS: atom_id res chain seq x y z
N MET A 1 -56.99 -7.72 43.44
CA MET A 1 -55.86 -6.74 43.47
C MET A 1 -54.50 -7.42 43.42
N LYS A 2 -54.25 -8.61 43.97
CA LYS A 2 -52.94 -9.30 43.97
C LYS A 2 -52.51 -9.80 42.57
N LYS A 3 -53.42 -10.07 41.64
CA LYS A 3 -53.09 -10.57 40.29
C LYS A 3 -52.69 -9.45 39.30
N LEU A 4 -53.17 -8.23 39.50
CA LEU A 4 -52.79 -7.09 38.64
C LEU A 4 -51.38 -6.55 38.97
N THR A 5 -50.96 -6.62 40.23
CA THR A 5 -49.61 -6.21 40.63
C THR A 5 -48.52 -7.15 40.12
N ALA A 6 -48.84 -8.46 40.02
CA ALA A 6 -47.90 -9.45 39.47
C ALA A 6 -47.74 -9.27 37.95
N LEU A 7 -48.77 -8.85 37.22
CA LEU A 7 -48.72 -8.60 35.78
C LEU A 7 -47.92 -7.34 35.46
N LEU A 8 -48.03 -6.29 36.26
CA LEU A 8 -47.28 -5.04 36.08
C LEU A 8 -45.79 -5.25 36.42
N LEU A 9 -45.45 -6.09 37.40
CA LEU A 9 -44.04 -6.40 37.71
C LEU A 9 -43.37 -7.21 36.59
N SER A 10 -44.13 -8.10 35.94
CA SER A 10 -43.58 -8.91 34.84
C SER A 10 -43.34 -8.07 33.58
N VAL A 11 -44.17 -7.07 33.31
CA VAL A 11 -44.00 -6.16 32.15
C VAL A 11 -42.78 -5.22 32.35
N VAL A 12 -42.55 -4.74 33.57
CA VAL A 12 -41.38 -3.92 33.88
C VAL A 12 -40.08 -4.74 33.79
N LEU A 13 -40.11 -6.03 34.17
CA LEU A 13 -38.92 -6.88 34.08
C LEU A 13 -38.54 -7.22 32.65
N VAL A 14 -39.48 -7.31 31.71
CA VAL A 14 -39.23 -7.59 30.28
C VAL A 14 -38.69 -6.35 29.54
N LEU A 15 -39.05 -5.13 29.97
CA LEU A 15 -38.50 -3.91 29.36
C LEU A 15 -37.08 -3.58 29.82
N SER A 16 -36.59 -4.13 30.95
CA SER A 16 -35.25 -3.85 31.44
C SER A 16 -34.14 -4.75 30.82
N LEU A 17 -34.48 -5.79 30.05
CA LEU A 17 -33.51 -6.64 29.37
C LEU A 17 -33.17 -6.19 27.94
N ALA A 18 -33.82 -5.15 27.41
CA ALA A 18 -33.54 -4.62 26.08
C ALA A 18 -32.44 -3.56 26.02
N ALA A 19 -31.78 -3.24 27.17
CA ALA A 19 -30.79 -2.16 27.24
C ALA A 19 -29.31 -2.63 27.35
N CYS A 20 -29.03 -3.91 27.18
CA CYS A 20 -27.66 -4.44 27.16
C CYS A 20 -27.34 -5.14 25.84
N GLY A 21 -27.38 -4.38 24.75
CA GLY A 21 -26.99 -4.79 23.42
C GLY A 21 -26.10 -3.76 22.74
N SER A 22 -25.24 -3.04 23.50
CA SER A 22 -24.09 -2.33 22.90
C SER A 22 -23.00 -3.34 22.60
N GLY A 23 -23.25 -4.19 21.60
CA GLY A 23 -22.19 -4.84 20.89
C GLY A 23 -21.32 -3.74 20.30
N ASN A 24 -20.12 -3.55 20.83
CA ASN A 24 -19.01 -2.96 20.10
C ASN A 24 -18.84 -3.81 18.83
N LYS A 25 -19.54 -3.40 17.79
CA LYS A 25 -19.19 -3.76 16.43
C LYS A 25 -17.77 -3.18 16.27
N PRO A 26 -16.72 -4.00 16.00
CA PRO A 26 -15.48 -3.42 15.59
C PRO A 26 -15.86 -2.49 14.45
N ALA A 27 -15.43 -1.26 14.52
CA ALA A 27 -15.49 -0.35 13.40
C ALA A 27 -14.69 -1.03 12.29
N SER A 28 -15.38 -1.79 11.45
CA SER A 28 -14.92 -2.07 10.12
C SER A 28 -14.83 -0.67 9.53
N SER A 29 -13.63 -0.12 9.48
CA SER A 29 -13.32 0.98 8.59
C SER A 29 -13.57 0.42 7.20
N THR A 30 -14.80 0.47 6.76
CA THR A 30 -15.11 0.51 5.36
C THR A 30 -14.42 1.80 4.93
N MET A 31 -13.20 1.69 4.41
CA MET A 31 -12.65 2.71 3.55
C MET A 31 -13.71 2.87 2.46
N GLN A 32 -14.53 3.89 2.62
CA GLN A 32 -15.42 4.34 1.57
C GLN A 32 -14.47 4.72 0.46
N PRO A 33 -14.62 4.21 -0.77
CA PRO A 33 -13.77 4.65 -1.85
C PRO A 33 -13.94 6.16 -1.92
N GLU A 34 -12.89 6.88 -1.58
CA GLU A 34 -12.74 8.28 -1.91
C GLU A 34 -13.01 8.36 -3.42
N THR A 35 -13.74 9.35 -3.86
CA THR A 35 -14.18 9.51 -5.25
C THR A 35 -13.02 9.83 -6.19
N GLY A 36 -11.79 9.85 -5.70
CA GLY A 36 -10.57 10.10 -6.44
C GLY A 36 -9.94 8.84 -7.01
N LYS A 37 -9.11 9.03 -8.03
CA LYS A 37 -8.35 7.94 -8.62
C LYS A 37 -7.20 7.51 -7.70
N THR A 38 -6.89 6.24 -7.73
CA THR A 38 -5.73 5.66 -7.03
C THR A 38 -4.66 5.27 -8.04
N LEU A 39 -3.40 5.51 -7.71
CA LEU A 39 -2.23 5.14 -8.50
C LEU A 39 -1.31 4.23 -7.70
N VAL A 40 -0.70 3.25 -8.34
CA VAL A 40 0.43 2.49 -7.81
C VAL A 40 1.66 2.82 -8.63
N VAL A 41 2.59 3.58 -8.06
CA VAL A 41 3.91 3.86 -8.64
C VAL A 41 4.88 2.81 -8.10
N TYR A 42 5.63 2.14 -8.96
CA TYR A 42 6.55 1.12 -8.50
C TYR A 42 7.82 1.03 -9.35
N TYR A 43 8.89 0.54 -8.73
CA TYR A 43 10.09 0.03 -9.39
C TYR A 43 10.27 -1.46 -9.08
N SER A 44 10.63 -2.25 -10.08
CA SER A 44 10.90 -3.66 -9.90
C SER A 44 12.07 -4.14 -10.75
N ALA A 45 13.17 -4.58 -10.11
CA ALA A 45 14.34 -5.11 -10.82
C ALA A 45 14.19 -6.57 -11.22
N SER A 46 13.48 -7.38 -10.40
CA SER A 46 13.37 -8.84 -10.55
C SER A 46 11.93 -9.36 -10.66
N GLY A 47 10.95 -8.47 -10.88
CA GLY A 47 9.54 -8.80 -11.01
C GLY A 47 8.78 -9.02 -9.69
N ASN A 48 9.46 -9.07 -8.54
CA ASN A 48 8.78 -9.31 -7.26
C ASN A 48 7.91 -8.11 -6.83
N THR A 49 8.44 -6.90 -6.89
CA THR A 49 7.67 -5.68 -6.57
C THR A 49 6.56 -5.45 -7.59
N GLU A 50 6.82 -5.70 -8.87
CA GLU A 50 5.82 -5.62 -9.94
C GLU A 50 4.61 -6.49 -9.64
N ARG A 51 4.84 -7.77 -9.23
CA ARG A 51 3.75 -8.67 -8.90
C ARG A 51 2.87 -8.12 -7.77
N VAL A 52 3.50 -7.63 -6.70
CA VAL A 52 2.77 -7.03 -5.55
C VAL A 52 2.05 -5.74 -5.97
N ALA A 53 2.68 -4.91 -6.82
CA ALA A 53 2.05 -3.69 -7.33
C ALA A 53 0.78 -4.01 -8.14
N LYS A 54 0.82 -5.05 -8.97
CA LYS A 54 -0.35 -5.53 -9.74
C LYS A 54 -1.47 -6.04 -8.83
N ASP A 55 -1.12 -6.81 -7.78
CA ASP A 55 -2.09 -7.31 -6.79
C ASP A 55 -2.78 -6.15 -6.06
N ILE A 56 -2.03 -5.10 -5.69
CA ILE A 56 -2.57 -3.90 -5.05
C ILE A 56 -3.46 -3.13 -6.02
N ALA A 57 -3.02 -2.94 -7.27
CA ALA A 57 -3.78 -2.22 -8.28
C ALA A 57 -5.12 -2.92 -8.58
N GLU A 58 -5.14 -4.24 -8.68
CA GLU A 58 -6.36 -5.02 -8.86
C GLU A 58 -7.31 -4.85 -7.65
N ALA A 59 -6.78 -4.97 -6.42
CA ALA A 59 -7.58 -4.87 -5.20
C ALA A 59 -8.14 -3.46 -4.97
N ALA A 60 -7.40 -2.40 -5.35
CA ALA A 60 -7.77 -1.00 -5.15
C ALA A 60 -8.49 -0.38 -6.36
N GLY A 61 -8.54 -1.07 -7.51
CA GLY A 61 -9.00 -0.49 -8.77
C GLY A 61 -8.11 0.66 -9.24
N ALA A 62 -6.79 0.54 -9.03
CA ALA A 62 -5.81 1.60 -9.24
C ALA A 62 -5.15 1.50 -10.61
N ASP A 63 -4.70 2.65 -11.13
CA ASP A 63 -3.80 2.71 -12.27
C ASP A 63 -2.37 2.31 -11.85
N LEU A 64 -1.55 1.85 -12.80
CA LEU A 64 -0.16 1.45 -12.58
C LEU A 64 0.80 2.39 -13.31
N PHE A 65 1.88 2.78 -12.64
CA PHE A 65 3.00 3.48 -13.26
C PHE A 65 4.31 2.83 -12.82
N GLU A 66 5.06 2.30 -13.79
CA GLU A 66 6.36 1.69 -13.54
C GLU A 66 7.48 2.72 -13.72
N ILE A 67 8.37 2.81 -12.75
CA ILE A 67 9.63 3.55 -12.85
C ILE A 67 10.62 2.66 -13.57
N VAL A 68 11.08 3.09 -14.74
CA VAL A 68 11.97 2.33 -15.61
C VAL A 68 13.29 3.07 -15.79
N PRO A 69 14.42 2.53 -15.30
CA PRO A 69 15.75 3.07 -15.62
C PRO A 69 16.03 3.05 -17.11
N THR A 70 16.75 4.06 -17.63
CA THR A 70 17.20 4.07 -19.04
C THR A 70 18.10 2.88 -19.35
N GLU A 71 18.88 2.44 -18.37
CA GLU A 71 19.66 1.20 -18.41
C GLU A 71 19.06 0.22 -17.38
N VAL A 72 18.30 -0.77 -17.87
CA VAL A 72 17.66 -1.78 -17.05
C VAL A 72 18.73 -2.69 -16.43
N TYR A 73 18.55 -3.03 -15.15
CA TYR A 73 19.47 -3.92 -14.44
C TYR A 73 19.38 -5.34 -15.00
N THR A 74 20.52 -5.90 -15.34
CA THR A 74 20.68 -7.31 -15.70
C THR A 74 20.85 -8.19 -14.45
N SER A 75 20.81 -9.49 -14.62
CA SER A 75 21.13 -10.42 -13.50
C SER A 75 22.53 -10.22 -12.94
N ASP A 76 23.50 -9.88 -13.80
CA ASP A 76 24.88 -9.63 -13.39
C ASP A 76 25.01 -8.31 -12.63
N ASP A 77 24.22 -7.29 -13.02
CA ASP A 77 24.13 -6.01 -12.31
C ASP A 77 23.55 -6.19 -10.90
N LEU A 78 22.66 -7.17 -10.72
CA LEU A 78 21.99 -7.46 -9.46
C LEU A 78 22.74 -8.46 -8.56
N ASP A 79 23.91 -8.94 -8.97
CA ASP A 79 24.72 -9.87 -8.16
C ASP A 79 25.41 -9.11 -7.00
N TRP A 80 24.68 -8.96 -5.91
CA TRP A 80 25.16 -8.29 -4.68
C TRP A 80 26.35 -9.01 -4.01
N THR A 81 26.70 -10.24 -4.43
CA THR A 81 27.86 -10.97 -3.92
C THR A 81 29.14 -10.60 -4.69
N ASN A 82 29.01 -9.99 -5.85
CA ASN A 82 30.13 -9.48 -6.64
C ASN A 82 30.34 -7.99 -6.31
N PRO A 83 31.51 -7.60 -5.73
CA PRO A 83 31.80 -6.21 -5.41
C PRO A 83 31.85 -5.27 -6.64
N ASP A 84 32.10 -5.85 -7.83
CA ASP A 84 32.18 -5.10 -9.10
C ASP A 84 30.82 -5.00 -9.81
N SER A 85 29.78 -5.61 -9.28
CA SER A 85 28.43 -5.48 -9.86
C SER A 85 27.90 -4.04 -9.74
N ARG A 86 26.94 -3.69 -10.59
CA ARG A 86 26.36 -2.35 -10.60
C ARG A 86 25.74 -2.00 -9.24
N VAL A 87 24.90 -2.88 -8.66
CA VAL A 87 24.25 -2.61 -7.37
C VAL A 87 25.26 -2.48 -6.22
N SER A 88 26.37 -3.26 -6.22
CA SER A 88 27.40 -3.16 -5.19
C SER A 88 28.15 -1.83 -5.28
N ARG A 89 28.51 -1.39 -6.47
CA ARG A 89 29.14 -0.08 -6.70
C ARG A 89 28.23 1.08 -6.32
N GLU A 90 26.95 1.02 -6.67
CA GLU A 90 25.95 2.03 -6.31
C GLU A 90 25.70 2.06 -4.79
N HIS A 91 25.83 0.91 -4.11
CA HIS A 91 25.77 0.85 -2.65
C HIS A 91 26.96 1.54 -1.99
N ASP A 92 28.16 1.31 -2.50
CA ASP A 92 29.41 1.81 -1.90
C ASP A 92 29.68 3.29 -2.23
N ASP A 93 29.16 3.77 -3.37
CA ASP A 93 29.34 5.15 -3.84
C ASP A 93 27.98 5.83 -4.09
N GLU A 94 27.58 6.74 -3.20
CA GLU A 94 26.32 7.47 -3.31
C GLU A 94 26.20 8.30 -4.58
N SER A 95 27.32 8.74 -5.17
CA SER A 95 27.30 9.53 -6.41
C SER A 95 26.82 8.74 -7.63
N LEU A 96 26.82 7.40 -7.55
CA LEU A 96 26.34 6.50 -8.59
C LEU A 96 24.84 6.18 -8.47
N ARG A 97 24.18 6.65 -7.41
CA ARG A 97 22.76 6.36 -7.14
C ARG A 97 21.77 7.24 -7.92
N ASP A 98 22.26 8.27 -8.59
CA ASP A 98 21.45 9.09 -9.49
C ASP A 98 21.25 8.36 -10.82
N VAL A 99 20.30 7.41 -10.81
CA VAL A 99 20.01 6.53 -11.95
C VAL A 99 19.04 7.22 -12.90
N PRO A 100 19.44 7.51 -14.16
CA PRO A 100 18.56 8.11 -15.14
C PRO A 100 17.33 7.25 -15.43
N LEU A 101 16.17 7.89 -15.49
CA LEU A 101 14.88 7.25 -15.78
C LEU A 101 14.42 7.53 -17.21
N THR A 102 13.62 6.63 -17.79
CA THR A 102 13.04 6.81 -19.12
C THR A 102 12.01 7.94 -19.13
N THR A 103 11.28 8.12 -18.03
CA THR A 103 10.38 9.23 -17.78
C THR A 103 10.19 9.43 -16.28
N THR A 104 9.94 10.67 -15.88
CA THR A 104 9.53 11.07 -14.52
C THR A 104 8.11 11.65 -14.54
N GLU A 105 7.49 11.73 -15.71
CA GLU A 105 6.15 12.30 -15.86
C GLU A 105 5.10 11.20 -15.74
N VAL A 106 4.27 11.31 -14.71
CA VAL A 106 3.08 10.47 -14.54
C VAL A 106 1.91 11.14 -15.26
N PRO A 107 1.27 10.49 -16.25
CA PRO A 107 0.11 11.05 -16.92
C PRO A 107 -1.03 11.33 -15.91
N ASP A 108 -1.71 12.45 -16.10
CA ASP A 108 -2.88 12.85 -15.28
C ASP A 108 -2.62 12.89 -13.77
N TRP A 109 -1.39 13.19 -13.34
CA TRP A 109 -0.96 13.20 -11.93
C TRP A 109 -1.97 13.88 -11.00
N ASP A 110 -2.50 15.05 -11.39
CA ASP A 110 -3.44 15.85 -10.59
C ASP A 110 -4.82 15.17 -10.41
N SER A 111 -5.07 14.06 -11.09
CA SER A 111 -6.31 13.30 -10.98
C SER A 111 -6.29 12.24 -9.88
N TYR A 112 -5.11 12.01 -9.25
CA TYR A 112 -4.94 10.98 -8.23
C TYR A 112 -5.00 11.59 -6.84
N ASP A 113 -5.85 11.00 -5.98
CA ASP A 113 -6.00 11.39 -4.56
C ASP A 113 -5.21 10.44 -3.64
N THR A 114 -4.91 9.25 -4.11
CA THR A 114 -4.17 8.24 -3.36
C THR A 114 -3.06 7.66 -4.22
N VAL A 115 -1.84 7.58 -3.67
CA VAL A 115 -0.69 6.99 -4.34
C VAL A 115 -0.05 5.93 -3.45
N PHE A 116 -0.01 4.69 -3.94
CA PHE A 116 0.82 3.64 -3.37
C PHE A 116 2.19 3.68 -4.00
N ILE A 117 3.22 3.44 -3.20
CA ILE A 117 4.61 3.47 -3.63
C ILE A 117 5.23 2.11 -3.34
N GLY A 118 5.76 1.43 -4.37
CA GLY A 118 6.39 0.12 -4.28
C GLY A 118 7.82 0.10 -4.80
N TYR A 119 8.77 -0.35 -3.96
CA TYR A 119 10.18 -0.49 -4.35
C TYR A 119 10.87 -1.65 -3.61
N PRO A 120 11.93 -2.23 -4.18
CA PRO A 120 12.77 -3.19 -3.47
C PRO A 120 13.60 -2.48 -2.39
N ILE A 121 13.87 -3.20 -1.30
CA ILE A 121 14.82 -2.75 -0.28
C ILE A 121 16.16 -3.45 -0.53
N TRP A 122 17.22 -2.65 -0.81
CA TRP A 122 18.58 -3.10 -0.98
C TRP A 122 19.45 -2.58 0.18
N TRP A 123 20.10 -3.48 0.94
CA TRP A 123 20.91 -3.12 2.14
C TRP A 123 20.20 -2.18 3.13
N GLY A 124 18.87 -2.32 3.27
CA GLY A 124 18.09 -1.51 4.22
C GLY A 124 17.66 -0.13 3.71
N ILE A 125 17.95 0.20 2.45
CA ILE A 125 17.52 1.44 1.79
C ILE A 125 16.66 1.14 0.56
N ALA A 126 15.93 2.13 0.08
CA ALA A 126 15.22 2.02 -1.19
C ALA A 126 16.19 1.78 -2.34
N ALA A 127 15.82 0.97 -3.32
CA ALA A 127 16.62 0.73 -4.51
C ALA A 127 16.97 2.03 -5.26
N CYS A 128 18.17 2.11 -5.87
CA CYS A 128 18.73 3.33 -6.45
C CYS A 128 17.83 4.09 -7.46
N PRO A 129 17.02 3.44 -8.32
CA PRO A 129 16.09 4.16 -9.20
C PRO A 129 15.00 4.95 -8.47
N TRP A 130 14.95 4.84 -7.15
CA TRP A 130 14.04 5.58 -6.27
C TRP A 130 14.69 6.82 -5.63
N THR A 131 15.86 7.28 -6.03
CA THR A 131 16.43 8.53 -5.55
C THR A 131 15.57 9.73 -6.02
N PRO A 132 15.45 10.81 -5.25
CA PRO A 132 14.21 11.55 -5.08
C PRO A 132 13.61 12.11 -6.37
N LEU A 133 12.32 11.78 -6.54
CA LEU A 133 11.40 12.57 -7.35
C LEU A 133 11.19 13.92 -6.69
#